data_c5d63a6ecc78fca873a59cbae5bf8db9
#
_entry.id   c5d63a6ecc78fca873a59cbae5bf8db9
#
_cell.length_a   1.000
_cell.length_b   1.000
_cell.length_c   1.000
_cell.angle_alpha   90.00
_cell.angle_beta   90.00
_cell.angle_gamma   90.00
#
_symmetry.space_group_name_H-M   'P 1'
#
loop_
_entity.id
_entity.type
_entity.pdbx_description
1 polymer ?
#
loop_
_entity_poly.entity_id
_entity_poly.type
_entity_poly.pdbx_seq_one_letter_code
_entity_poly.pdbx_strand_id
1 'polypeptide(L)'
;MYLADRSTPQGTTDAPDRLRGTVRAVSPTVLALGTVSLVTDVSSEMVTAVLPLYLVMGLGLSPLGFGVLDGLQNGVSALVQLTGGHLADRVRNHKLVAGIGYGLSALCKPLLLVGHLGALGAALALDRTGKGLRTAPRDALISLSTPPDRQGRAFGVHRAMDTTGALLGPVLAFLILGVAAGGYDAVFAVSGCVAALGVLVLLLFVPGGKRAPAPAGGTPDVPASRAGTERPAPEPRTDLRAAFGLLRTRRLRVLFGCAVLLGLTTVSDAFLYLLVQRRTGIDEQLFPLLPLGTASVFLLLALPLGRLADRVGRRTVFLAGHGGLLLAYGLLLWAPATPALPYVVLVLHGAFYAATDGVLPAAVAAVVPERLRASGIALVGTGQALARFCCSLAFGAAWAAWGDGPALAAAAAGLACCAAACGVALRPSPTGVPR
;
A
#
# COMPACT_ATOMS: atom_id res chain seq x y z
N MET A 1 -12.92 -12.14 52.06
CA MET A 1 -14.14 -12.91 52.42
C MET A 1 -15.34 -12.23 51.72
N TYR A 2 -15.69 -12.68 50.52
CA TYR A 2 -17.04 -12.73 49.98
C TYR A 2 -17.04 -13.66 48.76
N LEU A 3 -18.00 -14.56 48.76
CA LEU A 3 -18.08 -15.78 47.98
C LEU A 3 -18.58 -15.56 46.54
N ALA A 4 -18.17 -16.53 45.75
CA ALA A 4 -18.56 -16.82 44.38
C ALA A 4 -20.08 -16.94 44.19
N ASP A 5 -20.52 -16.55 42.99
CA ASP A 5 -21.69 -17.18 42.39
C ASP A 5 -21.29 -17.73 41.01
N ARG A 6 -21.42 -19.05 40.87
CA ARG A 6 -21.22 -19.80 39.64
C ARG A 6 -22.58 -19.99 38.99
N SER A 7 -22.82 -19.35 37.86
CA SER A 7 -23.88 -19.77 36.95
C SER A 7 -23.25 -20.31 35.64
N THR A 8 -23.45 -21.59 35.46
CA THR A 8 -23.14 -22.39 34.27
C THR A 8 -23.93 -21.88 33.05
N PRO A 9 -23.32 -21.67 31.89
CA PRO A 9 -24.08 -21.55 30.65
C PRO A 9 -24.26 -22.93 30.02
N GLN A 10 -25.52 -23.30 29.83
CA GLN A 10 -25.96 -24.42 29.00
C GLN A 10 -25.49 -24.23 27.55
N GLY A 11 -24.98 -25.30 26.96
CA GLY A 11 -24.57 -25.37 25.57
C GLY A 11 -25.76 -25.30 24.62
N THR A 12 -25.58 -24.53 23.56
CA THR A 12 -26.32 -24.67 22.30
C THR A 12 -25.34 -24.66 21.15
N THR A 13 -25.31 -25.77 20.45
CA THR A 13 -24.69 -26.05 19.16
C THR A 13 -25.29 -25.16 18.08
N ASP A 14 -24.57 -24.10 17.65
CA ASP A 14 -24.91 -23.33 16.45
C ASP A 14 -23.64 -22.84 15.73
N ALA A 15 -22.97 -23.76 15.02
CA ALA A 15 -21.78 -23.45 14.23
C ALA A 15 -22.01 -22.93 12.80
N PRO A 16 -23.16 -23.11 12.10
CA PRO A 16 -23.32 -22.59 10.74
C PRO A 16 -23.86 -21.15 10.62
N ASP A 17 -24.39 -20.55 11.68
CA ASP A 17 -25.08 -19.25 11.59
C ASP A 17 -24.15 -18.04 11.82
N ARG A 18 -22.94 -18.26 12.33
CA ARG A 18 -21.99 -17.16 12.64
C ARG A 18 -21.45 -16.45 11.39
N LEU A 19 -21.33 -17.14 10.25
CA LEU A 19 -20.87 -16.53 9.00
C LEU A 19 -21.95 -15.69 8.31
N ARG A 20 -23.21 -16.10 8.39
CA ARG A 20 -24.35 -15.31 7.88
C ARG A 20 -24.67 -14.08 8.75
N GLY A 21 -24.47 -14.18 10.06
CA GLY A 21 -24.63 -13.06 10.99
C GLY A 21 -23.58 -11.95 10.82
N THR A 22 -22.37 -12.30 10.33
CA THR A 22 -21.27 -11.34 10.14
C THR A 22 -21.52 -10.37 8.99
N VAL A 23 -22.07 -10.82 7.88
CA VAL A 23 -22.37 -9.96 6.71
C VAL A 23 -23.54 -8.99 7.00
N ARG A 24 -24.55 -9.43 7.76
CA ARG A 24 -25.70 -8.58 8.16
C ARG A 24 -25.37 -7.42 9.11
N ALA A 25 -24.19 -7.45 9.76
CA ALA A 25 -23.78 -6.43 10.72
C ALA A 25 -22.94 -5.28 10.11
N VAL A 26 -22.65 -5.32 8.82
CA VAL A 26 -21.87 -4.28 8.11
C VAL A 26 -22.83 -3.40 7.29
N SER A 27 -22.62 -2.07 7.35
CA SER A 27 -23.43 -1.11 6.60
C SER A 27 -23.42 -1.41 5.09
N PRO A 28 -24.55 -1.33 4.38
CA PRO A 28 -24.60 -1.44 2.92
C PRO A 28 -23.66 -0.49 2.20
N THR A 29 -23.44 0.70 2.74
CA THR A 29 -22.48 1.69 2.23
C THR A 29 -21.04 1.14 2.27
N VAL A 30 -20.65 0.45 3.34
CA VAL A 30 -19.32 -0.17 3.47
C VAL A 30 -19.15 -1.29 2.44
N LEU A 31 -20.17 -2.11 2.22
CA LEU A 31 -20.13 -3.17 1.20
C LEU A 31 -20.05 -2.56 -0.20
N ALA A 32 -20.83 -1.52 -0.49
CA ALA A 32 -20.77 -0.82 -1.78
C ALA A 32 -19.38 -0.21 -2.03
N LEU A 33 -18.81 0.50 -1.03
CA LEU A 33 -17.46 1.07 -1.13
C LEU A 33 -16.39 -0.03 -1.24
N GLY A 34 -16.54 -1.14 -0.53
CA GLY A 34 -15.68 -2.31 -0.63
C GLY A 34 -15.71 -2.91 -2.05
N THR A 35 -16.91 -3.05 -2.65
CA THR A 35 -17.06 -3.54 -4.02
C THR A 35 -16.42 -2.57 -5.03
N VAL A 36 -16.59 -1.26 -4.85
CA VAL A 36 -15.91 -0.25 -5.69
C VAL A 36 -14.40 -0.40 -5.60
N SER A 37 -13.86 -0.54 -4.38
CA SER A 37 -12.41 -0.74 -4.18
C SER A 37 -11.94 -2.07 -4.79
N LEU A 38 -12.66 -3.17 -4.55
CA LEU A 38 -12.34 -4.47 -5.15
C LEU A 38 -12.24 -4.38 -6.67
N VAL A 39 -13.28 -3.86 -7.33
CA VAL A 39 -13.34 -3.77 -8.80
C VAL A 39 -12.25 -2.84 -9.34
N THR A 40 -12.03 -1.70 -8.70
CA THR A 40 -10.99 -0.75 -9.14
C THR A 40 -9.57 -1.26 -8.87
N ASP A 41 -9.35 -2.00 -7.80
CA ASP A 41 -8.03 -2.58 -7.53
C ASP A 41 -7.74 -3.76 -8.47
N VAL A 42 -8.75 -4.58 -8.84
CA VAL A 42 -8.61 -5.53 -9.96
C VAL A 42 -8.10 -4.82 -11.20
N SER A 43 -8.75 -3.73 -11.62
CA SER A 43 -8.33 -2.95 -12.80
C SER A 43 -6.90 -2.41 -12.67
N SER A 44 -6.58 -1.78 -11.56
CA SER A 44 -5.26 -1.16 -11.35
C SER A 44 -4.14 -2.18 -11.30
N GLU A 45 -4.36 -3.30 -10.59
CA GLU A 45 -3.35 -4.34 -10.43
C GLU A 45 -3.17 -5.22 -11.68
N MET A 46 -4.19 -5.35 -12.54
CA MET A 46 -4.01 -5.91 -13.89
C MET A 46 -2.95 -5.13 -14.68
N VAL A 47 -3.06 -3.81 -14.69
CA VAL A 47 -2.10 -2.93 -15.38
C VAL A 47 -0.73 -2.99 -14.71
N THR A 48 -0.67 -2.84 -13.39
CA THR A 48 0.58 -2.84 -12.62
C THR A 48 1.38 -4.13 -12.84
N ALA A 49 0.69 -5.27 -12.94
CA ALA A 49 1.33 -6.56 -13.11
C ALA A 49 1.97 -6.78 -14.49
N VAL A 50 1.44 -6.18 -15.55
CA VAL A 50 1.98 -6.35 -16.92
C VAL A 50 2.85 -5.18 -17.36
N LEU A 51 2.69 -4.02 -16.74
CA LEU A 51 3.31 -2.77 -17.17
C LEU A 51 4.84 -2.85 -17.32
N PRO A 52 5.61 -3.45 -16.39
CA PRO A 52 7.06 -3.53 -16.53
C PRO A 52 7.48 -4.27 -17.80
N LEU A 53 6.83 -5.39 -18.07
CA LEU A 53 7.14 -6.22 -19.24
C LEU A 53 6.71 -5.52 -20.54
N TYR A 54 5.52 -4.92 -20.56
CA TYR A 54 5.04 -4.13 -21.69
C TYR A 54 5.96 -2.97 -22.05
N LEU A 55 6.46 -2.23 -21.04
CA LEU A 55 7.35 -1.10 -21.28
C LEU A 55 8.70 -1.55 -21.87
N VAL A 56 9.26 -2.67 -21.39
CA VAL A 56 10.58 -3.14 -21.80
C VAL A 56 10.49 -3.99 -23.07
N MET A 57 9.58 -4.97 -23.13
CA MET A 57 9.46 -5.91 -24.25
C MET A 57 8.53 -5.42 -25.36
N GLY A 58 7.38 -4.82 -24.98
CA GLY A 58 6.40 -4.33 -25.94
C GLY A 58 6.83 -3.03 -26.62
N LEU A 59 7.35 -2.07 -25.86
CA LEU A 59 7.75 -0.75 -26.37
C LEU A 59 9.27 -0.58 -26.55
N GLY A 60 10.07 -1.56 -26.12
CA GLY A 60 11.53 -1.48 -26.23
C GLY A 60 12.15 -0.35 -25.42
N LEU A 61 11.52 0.07 -24.31
CA LEU A 61 12.08 1.13 -23.49
C LEU A 61 13.44 0.78 -22.93
N SER A 62 14.35 1.76 -22.96
CA SER A 62 15.62 1.62 -22.28
C SER A 62 15.41 1.48 -20.76
N PRO A 63 16.33 0.83 -20.03
CA PRO A 63 16.26 0.72 -18.57
C PRO A 63 16.13 2.08 -17.87
N LEU A 64 16.75 3.12 -18.40
CA LEU A 64 16.61 4.50 -17.90
C LEU A 64 15.17 5.02 -18.11
N GLY A 65 14.61 4.86 -19.32
CA GLY A 65 13.23 5.26 -19.62
C GLY A 65 12.23 4.55 -18.71
N PHE A 66 12.43 3.26 -18.49
CA PHE A 66 11.66 2.48 -17.53
C PHE A 66 11.81 3.02 -16.10
N GLY A 67 13.04 3.30 -15.63
CA GLY A 67 13.31 3.86 -14.30
C GLY A 67 12.66 5.22 -14.07
N VAL A 68 12.56 6.07 -15.11
CA VAL A 68 11.82 7.34 -15.05
C VAL A 68 10.33 7.11 -14.79
N LEU A 69 9.69 6.19 -15.51
CA LEU A 69 8.26 5.90 -15.34
C LEU A 69 7.97 5.22 -14.00
N ASP A 70 8.78 4.25 -13.60
CA ASP A 70 8.65 3.58 -12.30
C ASP A 70 8.88 4.55 -11.14
N GLY A 71 9.90 5.39 -11.25
CA GLY A 71 10.13 6.47 -10.30
C GLY A 71 8.96 7.44 -10.22
N LEU A 72 8.42 7.88 -11.37
CA LEU A 72 7.29 8.81 -11.43
C LEU A 72 6.08 8.28 -10.65
N GLN A 73 5.78 6.97 -10.73
CA GLN A 73 4.71 6.35 -9.96
C GLN A 73 4.92 6.53 -8.45
N ASN A 74 6.13 6.26 -7.96
CA ASN A 74 6.48 6.40 -6.55
C ASN A 74 6.44 7.87 -6.10
N GLY A 75 7.00 8.78 -6.90
CA GLY A 75 7.05 10.22 -6.63
C GLY A 75 5.67 10.86 -6.57
N VAL A 76 4.82 10.59 -7.56
CA VAL A 76 3.43 11.11 -7.58
C VAL A 76 2.64 10.56 -6.40
N SER A 77 2.77 9.27 -6.07
CA SER A 77 2.10 8.68 -4.91
C SER A 77 2.48 9.39 -3.61
N ALA A 78 3.76 9.72 -3.42
CA ALA A 78 4.24 10.44 -2.24
C ALA A 78 3.65 11.85 -2.15
N LEU A 79 3.63 12.60 -3.24
CA LEU A 79 3.09 13.96 -3.29
C LEU A 79 1.59 13.99 -3.04
N VAL A 80 0.85 13.06 -3.64
CA VAL A 80 -0.61 13.01 -3.50
C VAL A 80 -1.03 12.53 -2.10
N GLN A 81 -0.29 11.65 -1.47
CA GLN A 81 -0.53 11.27 -0.06
C GLN A 81 -0.41 12.46 0.89
N LEU A 82 0.57 13.36 0.64
CA LEU A 82 0.74 14.57 1.44
C LEU A 82 -0.41 15.58 1.26
N THR A 83 -0.94 15.71 0.04
CA THR A 83 -1.93 16.75 -0.30
C THR A 83 -3.36 16.24 -0.23
N GLY A 84 -3.60 14.94 -0.42
CA GLY A 84 -4.94 14.34 -0.50
C GLY A 84 -5.75 14.48 0.77
N GLY A 85 -5.13 14.36 1.94
CA GLY A 85 -5.77 14.58 3.23
C GLY A 85 -6.33 16.00 3.38
N HIS A 86 -5.54 17.01 3.01
CA HIS A 86 -5.95 18.42 3.06
C HIS A 86 -7.13 18.76 2.13
N LEU A 87 -7.16 18.13 0.95
CA LEU A 87 -8.24 18.35 -0.01
C LEU A 87 -9.54 17.69 0.46
N ALA A 88 -9.47 16.50 1.04
CA ALA A 88 -10.64 15.81 1.60
C ALA A 88 -11.33 16.61 2.71
N ASP A 89 -10.54 17.27 3.58
CA ASP A 89 -11.07 18.09 4.69
C ASP A 89 -11.74 19.37 4.22
N ARG A 90 -11.32 19.93 3.07
CA ARG A 90 -11.91 21.15 2.52
C ARG A 90 -13.25 20.92 1.80
N VAL A 91 -13.44 19.73 1.23
CA VAL A 91 -14.62 19.45 0.41
C VAL A 91 -15.63 18.68 1.23
N ARG A 92 -16.77 19.34 1.53
CA ARG A 92 -17.88 18.73 2.30
C ARG A 92 -18.59 17.55 1.62
N ASN A 93 -18.24 17.25 0.36
CA ASN A 93 -18.85 16.17 -0.42
C ASN A 93 -17.83 15.05 -0.70
N HIS A 94 -17.66 14.15 0.25
CA HIS A 94 -16.73 13.04 0.17
C HIS A 94 -17.01 12.11 -1.03
N LYS A 95 -18.31 11.88 -1.37
CA LYS A 95 -18.67 11.07 -2.55
C LYS A 95 -18.18 11.69 -3.85
N LEU A 96 -18.31 13.02 -4.01
CA LEU A 96 -17.85 13.70 -5.21
C LEU A 96 -16.34 13.60 -5.37
N VAL A 97 -15.56 13.83 -4.30
CA VAL A 97 -14.09 13.77 -4.34
C VAL A 97 -13.63 12.35 -4.61
N ALA A 98 -14.21 11.36 -3.94
CA ALA A 98 -13.94 9.95 -4.22
C ALA A 98 -14.29 9.61 -5.69
N GLY A 99 -15.45 10.07 -6.18
CA GLY A 99 -15.90 9.87 -7.55
C GLY A 99 -14.96 10.47 -8.60
N ILE A 100 -14.43 11.67 -8.35
CA ILE A 100 -13.40 12.28 -9.21
C ILE A 100 -12.14 11.40 -9.21
N GLY A 101 -11.68 10.92 -8.04
CA GLY A 101 -10.51 10.05 -7.95
C GLY A 101 -10.69 8.72 -8.71
N TYR A 102 -11.82 8.05 -8.54
CA TYR A 102 -12.15 6.83 -9.29
C TYR A 102 -12.32 7.09 -10.79
N GLY A 103 -13.00 8.19 -11.17
CA GLY A 103 -13.16 8.61 -12.55
C GLY A 103 -11.83 8.92 -13.23
N LEU A 104 -10.92 9.59 -12.55
CA LEU A 104 -9.59 9.90 -13.05
C LEU A 104 -8.78 8.62 -13.33
N SER A 105 -8.82 7.64 -12.41
CA SER A 105 -8.21 6.32 -12.61
C SER A 105 -8.85 5.53 -13.78
N ALA A 106 -10.15 5.69 -14.04
CA ALA A 106 -10.79 5.04 -15.17
C ALA A 106 -10.46 5.73 -16.50
N LEU A 107 -10.46 7.07 -16.53
CA LEU A 107 -10.17 7.87 -17.72
C LEU A 107 -8.71 7.78 -18.20
N CYS A 108 -7.78 7.42 -17.30
CA CYS A 108 -6.37 7.24 -17.71
C CYS A 108 -6.13 5.92 -18.48
N LYS A 109 -7.00 4.91 -18.36
CA LYS A 109 -6.77 3.60 -18.98
C LYS A 109 -6.69 3.65 -20.52
N PRO A 110 -7.54 4.39 -21.26
CA PRO A 110 -7.39 4.55 -22.70
C PRO A 110 -6.05 5.16 -23.13
N LEU A 111 -5.41 5.98 -22.30
CA LEU A 111 -4.09 6.54 -22.62
C LEU A 111 -2.99 5.48 -22.68
N LEU A 112 -3.16 4.33 -22.00
CA LEU A 112 -2.23 3.21 -22.05
C LEU A 112 -2.21 2.55 -23.44
N LEU A 113 -3.30 2.63 -24.21
CA LEU A 113 -3.42 2.10 -25.56
C LEU A 113 -2.71 2.94 -26.64
N VAL A 114 -2.33 4.17 -26.29
CA VAL A 114 -1.69 5.09 -27.26
C VAL A 114 -0.24 4.68 -27.56
N GLY A 115 0.41 3.91 -26.68
CA GLY A 115 1.78 3.39 -26.90
C GLY A 115 2.87 4.47 -26.95
N HIS A 116 2.57 5.72 -26.59
CA HIS A 116 3.53 6.83 -26.59
C HIS A 116 3.99 7.14 -25.17
N LEU A 117 5.29 7.32 -24.98
CA LEU A 117 5.92 7.50 -23.65
C LEU A 117 5.26 8.63 -22.82
N GLY A 118 4.95 9.77 -23.46
CA GLY A 118 4.28 10.88 -22.79
C GLY A 118 2.85 10.53 -22.33
N ALA A 119 2.09 9.80 -23.15
CA ALA A 119 0.76 9.35 -22.81
C ALA A 119 0.78 8.32 -21.65
N LEU A 120 1.75 7.41 -21.66
CA LEU A 120 1.98 6.45 -20.58
C LEU A 120 2.34 7.15 -19.27
N GLY A 121 3.28 8.09 -19.30
CA GLY A 121 3.65 8.89 -18.13
C GLY A 121 2.44 9.66 -17.57
N ALA A 122 1.65 10.28 -18.44
CA ALA A 122 0.42 10.96 -18.06
C ALA A 122 -0.61 9.99 -17.47
N ALA A 123 -0.81 8.84 -18.09
CA ALA A 123 -1.73 7.80 -17.57
C ALA A 123 -1.34 7.35 -16.16
N LEU A 124 -0.06 7.06 -15.95
CA LEU A 124 0.46 6.63 -14.65
C LEU A 124 0.33 7.72 -13.58
N ALA A 125 0.67 8.97 -13.92
CA ALA A 125 0.53 10.11 -13.02
C ALA A 125 -0.95 10.35 -12.65
N LEU A 126 -1.86 10.28 -13.61
CA LEU A 126 -3.30 10.42 -13.40
C LEU A 126 -3.86 9.29 -12.54
N ASP A 127 -3.46 8.03 -12.78
CA ASP A 127 -3.91 6.89 -11.97
C ASP A 127 -3.46 7.03 -10.51
N ARG A 128 -2.20 7.39 -10.26
CA ARG A 128 -1.69 7.61 -8.90
C ARG A 128 -2.35 8.81 -8.22
N THR A 129 -2.62 9.87 -8.96
CA THR A 129 -3.38 11.03 -8.47
C THR A 129 -4.81 10.63 -8.10
N GLY A 130 -5.49 9.87 -8.96
CA GLY A 130 -6.81 9.34 -8.70
C GLY A 130 -6.84 8.45 -7.44
N LYS A 131 -5.87 7.55 -7.28
CA LYS A 131 -5.74 6.68 -6.09
C LYS A 131 -5.54 7.50 -4.81
N GLY A 132 -4.70 8.53 -4.85
CA GLY A 132 -4.49 9.41 -3.71
C GLY A 132 -5.72 10.24 -3.32
N LEU A 133 -6.42 10.80 -4.32
CA LEU A 133 -7.62 11.61 -4.09
C LEU A 133 -8.78 10.81 -3.52
N ARG A 134 -8.94 9.53 -3.89
CA ARG A 134 -10.09 8.71 -3.45
C ARG A 134 -9.94 8.13 -2.05
N THR A 135 -8.70 7.92 -1.56
CA THR A 135 -8.45 7.14 -0.34
C THR A 135 -9.04 7.79 0.91
N ALA A 136 -8.70 9.05 1.20
CA ALA A 136 -9.18 9.73 2.40
C ALA A 136 -10.71 9.97 2.40
N PRO A 137 -11.35 10.44 1.30
CA PRO A 137 -12.80 10.58 1.26
C PRO A 137 -13.55 9.25 1.39
N ARG A 138 -13.02 8.17 0.82
CA ARG A 138 -13.57 6.82 0.96
C ARG A 138 -13.58 6.38 2.41
N ASP A 139 -12.44 6.52 3.09
CA ASP A 139 -12.28 6.13 4.49
C ASP A 139 -13.19 6.97 5.41
N ALA A 140 -13.38 8.26 5.10
CA ALA A 140 -14.34 9.12 5.77
C ALA A 140 -15.78 8.62 5.59
N LEU A 141 -16.20 8.22 4.37
CA LEU A 141 -17.53 7.66 4.12
C LEU A 141 -17.75 6.36 4.89
N ILE A 142 -16.75 5.47 4.99
CA ILE A 142 -16.81 4.25 5.80
C ILE A 142 -17.04 4.59 7.27
N SER A 143 -16.24 5.53 7.81
CA SER A 143 -16.34 5.96 9.19
C SER A 143 -17.69 6.59 9.50
N LEU A 144 -18.19 7.50 8.64
CA LEU A 144 -19.48 8.18 8.80
C LEU A 144 -20.70 7.26 8.67
N SER A 145 -20.56 6.13 7.94
CA SER A 145 -21.64 5.16 7.74
C SER A 145 -21.66 4.05 8.80
N THR A 146 -20.76 4.09 9.79
CA THR A 146 -20.57 2.99 10.75
C THR A 146 -20.47 3.53 12.17
N PRO A 147 -21.23 2.96 13.15
CA PRO A 147 -21.11 3.31 14.56
C PRO A 147 -19.67 3.12 15.09
N PRO A 148 -19.21 3.93 16.06
CA PRO A 148 -17.83 3.89 16.58
C PRO A 148 -17.38 2.52 17.08
N ASP A 149 -18.29 1.75 17.71
CA ASP A 149 -18.05 0.41 18.23
C ASP A 149 -17.83 -0.67 17.15
N ARG A 150 -18.18 -0.37 15.89
CA ARG A 150 -18.09 -1.30 14.74
C ARG A 150 -17.13 -0.85 13.64
N GLN A 151 -16.47 0.28 13.78
CA GLN A 151 -15.55 0.81 12.75
C GLN A 151 -14.42 -0.17 12.40
N GLY A 152 -13.81 -0.80 13.41
CA GLY A 152 -12.76 -1.80 13.17
C GLY A 152 -13.20 -2.94 12.24
N ARG A 153 -14.46 -3.40 12.40
CA ARG A 153 -15.03 -4.43 11.52
C ARG A 153 -15.34 -3.90 10.13
N ALA A 154 -15.86 -2.69 10.00
CA ALA A 154 -16.15 -2.07 8.72
C ALA A 154 -14.87 -1.89 7.87
N PHE A 155 -13.82 -1.33 8.48
CA PHE A 155 -12.50 -1.22 7.83
C PHE A 155 -11.88 -2.58 7.52
N GLY A 156 -12.04 -3.57 8.41
CA GLY A 156 -11.57 -4.94 8.17
C GLY A 156 -12.21 -5.59 6.94
N VAL A 157 -13.54 -5.49 6.80
CA VAL A 157 -14.27 -6.00 5.63
C VAL A 157 -13.84 -5.26 4.36
N HIS A 158 -13.79 -3.91 4.42
CA HIS A 158 -13.33 -3.12 3.29
C HIS A 158 -11.91 -3.52 2.86
N ARG A 159 -10.98 -3.68 3.80
CA ARG A 159 -9.59 -4.06 3.51
C ARG A 159 -9.48 -5.46 2.92
N ALA A 160 -10.31 -6.40 3.38
CA ALA A 160 -10.36 -7.73 2.80
C ALA A 160 -10.81 -7.69 1.34
N MET A 161 -11.83 -6.88 1.00
CA MET A 161 -12.29 -6.70 -0.38
C MET A 161 -11.24 -6.00 -1.25
N ASP A 162 -10.59 -4.96 -0.77
CA ASP A 162 -9.48 -4.24 -1.39
C ASP A 162 -8.33 -5.22 -1.74
N THR A 163 -7.88 -6.00 -0.76
CA THR A 163 -6.82 -7.01 -0.95
C THR A 163 -7.24 -8.12 -1.93
N THR A 164 -8.50 -8.56 -1.87
CA THR A 164 -9.02 -9.56 -2.81
C THR A 164 -8.95 -9.02 -4.24
N GLY A 165 -9.32 -7.76 -4.46
CA GLY A 165 -9.20 -7.09 -5.75
C GLY A 165 -7.74 -7.05 -6.24
N ALA A 166 -6.82 -6.70 -5.33
CA ALA A 166 -5.40 -6.64 -5.64
C ALA A 166 -4.80 -8.01 -6.04
N LEU A 167 -5.28 -9.10 -5.44
CA LEU A 167 -4.84 -10.46 -5.81
C LEU A 167 -5.47 -10.95 -7.13
N LEU A 168 -6.72 -10.58 -7.41
CA LEU A 168 -7.41 -11.00 -8.63
C LEU A 168 -6.88 -10.30 -9.89
N GLY A 169 -6.37 -9.07 -9.78
CA GLY A 169 -5.85 -8.30 -10.90
C GLY A 169 -4.77 -9.05 -11.70
N PRO A 170 -3.66 -9.46 -11.08
CA PRO A 170 -2.61 -10.23 -11.73
C PRO A 170 -3.09 -11.55 -12.33
N VAL A 171 -4.04 -12.24 -11.66
CA VAL A 171 -4.64 -13.49 -12.16
C VAL A 171 -5.41 -13.24 -13.46
N LEU A 172 -6.22 -12.19 -13.52
CA LEU A 172 -6.94 -11.83 -14.74
C LEU A 172 -5.98 -11.41 -15.86
N ALA A 173 -4.93 -10.66 -15.56
CA ALA A 173 -3.91 -10.32 -16.53
C ALA A 173 -3.22 -11.57 -17.10
N PHE A 174 -2.86 -12.54 -16.24
CA PHE A 174 -2.32 -13.83 -16.65
C PHE A 174 -3.28 -14.59 -17.58
N LEU A 175 -4.57 -14.67 -17.26
CA LEU A 175 -5.56 -15.35 -18.07
C LEU A 175 -5.72 -14.70 -19.45
N ILE A 176 -5.74 -13.36 -19.51
CA ILE A 176 -5.86 -12.63 -20.79
C ILE A 176 -4.63 -12.86 -21.66
N LEU A 177 -3.41 -12.77 -21.10
CA LEU A 177 -2.18 -13.04 -21.84
C LEU A 177 -2.08 -14.51 -22.30
N GLY A 178 -2.71 -15.44 -21.57
CA GLY A 178 -2.78 -16.84 -21.96
C GLY A 178 -3.66 -17.11 -23.19
N VAL A 179 -4.69 -16.28 -23.40
CA VAL A 179 -5.58 -16.36 -24.57
C VAL A 179 -5.05 -15.55 -25.74
N ALA A 180 -4.42 -14.40 -25.47
CA ALA A 180 -3.87 -13.48 -26.48
C ALA A 180 -2.39 -13.25 -26.19
N ALA A 181 -1.52 -14.02 -26.81
CA ALA A 181 -0.06 -13.86 -26.67
C ALA A 181 0.36 -12.43 -27.10
N GLY A 182 1.08 -11.72 -26.23
CA GLY A 182 1.42 -10.31 -26.46
C GLY A 182 0.24 -9.34 -26.38
N GLY A 183 -0.92 -9.78 -25.89
CA GLY A 183 -2.18 -9.03 -25.83
C GLY A 183 -2.22 -7.97 -24.70
N TYR A 184 -1.18 -7.16 -24.53
CA TYR A 184 -1.16 -6.07 -23.54
C TYR A 184 -2.31 -5.09 -23.72
N ASP A 185 -2.68 -4.78 -24.98
CA ASP A 185 -3.81 -3.90 -25.29
C ASP A 185 -5.13 -4.49 -24.81
N ALA A 186 -5.29 -5.81 -24.88
CA ALA A 186 -6.47 -6.49 -24.35
C ALA A 186 -6.51 -6.35 -22.80
N VAL A 187 -5.38 -6.48 -22.11
CA VAL A 187 -5.32 -6.27 -20.66
C VAL A 187 -5.71 -4.82 -20.31
N PHE A 188 -5.20 -3.82 -21.05
CA PHE A 188 -5.51 -2.42 -20.81
C PHE A 188 -6.97 -2.08 -21.12
N ALA A 189 -7.53 -2.61 -22.22
CA ALA A 189 -8.93 -2.42 -22.57
C ALA A 189 -9.86 -3.03 -21.52
N VAL A 190 -9.64 -4.30 -21.13
CA VAL A 190 -10.42 -4.96 -20.08
C VAL A 190 -10.28 -4.22 -18.75
N SER A 191 -9.06 -3.79 -18.37
CA SER A 191 -8.84 -2.96 -17.19
C SER A 191 -9.66 -1.68 -17.23
N GLY A 192 -9.75 -1.01 -18.38
CA GLY A 192 -10.59 0.18 -18.58
C GLY A 192 -12.08 -0.10 -18.35
N CYS A 193 -12.59 -1.20 -18.91
CA CYS A 193 -13.97 -1.63 -18.71
C CYS A 193 -14.25 -1.94 -17.22
N VAL A 194 -13.34 -2.64 -16.55
CA VAL A 194 -13.45 -2.95 -15.11
C VAL A 194 -13.42 -1.68 -14.28
N ALA A 195 -12.54 -0.71 -14.60
CA ALA A 195 -12.50 0.58 -13.91
C ALA A 195 -13.81 1.36 -14.09
N ALA A 196 -14.34 1.41 -15.31
CA ALA A 196 -15.64 2.04 -15.60
C ALA A 196 -16.78 1.39 -14.82
N LEU A 197 -16.78 0.04 -14.69
CA LEU A 197 -17.73 -0.69 -13.85
C LEU A 197 -17.60 -0.25 -12.38
N GLY A 198 -16.39 -0.08 -11.86
CA GLY A 198 -16.16 0.43 -10.49
C GLY A 198 -16.76 1.82 -10.29
N VAL A 199 -16.59 2.73 -11.26
CA VAL A 199 -17.21 4.07 -11.23
C VAL A 199 -18.74 3.95 -11.28
N LEU A 200 -19.29 3.10 -12.10
CA LEU A 200 -20.73 2.86 -12.20
C LEU A 200 -21.31 2.35 -10.87
N VAL A 201 -20.65 1.39 -10.23
CA VAL A 201 -21.05 0.90 -8.90
C VAL A 201 -21.01 2.03 -7.85
N LEU A 202 -20.00 2.90 -7.88
CA LEU A 202 -19.93 4.06 -6.99
C LEU A 202 -21.12 5.01 -7.17
N LEU A 203 -21.46 5.31 -8.43
CA LEU A 203 -22.53 6.25 -8.76
C LEU A 203 -23.90 5.70 -8.35
N LEU A 204 -24.15 4.43 -8.58
CA LEU A 204 -25.44 3.77 -8.38
C LEU A 204 -25.68 3.36 -6.92
N PHE A 205 -24.69 2.79 -6.24
CA PHE A 205 -24.87 2.12 -4.95
C PHE A 205 -24.32 2.89 -3.74
N VAL A 206 -23.42 3.85 -3.94
CA VAL A 206 -22.94 4.66 -2.82
C VAL A 206 -23.86 5.87 -2.65
N PRO A 207 -24.53 6.06 -1.50
CA PRO A 207 -25.44 7.18 -1.31
C PRO A 207 -24.68 8.52 -1.37
N GLY A 208 -25.21 9.48 -2.10
CA GLY A 208 -24.72 10.86 -2.13
C GLY A 208 -25.04 11.53 -0.79
N GLY A 209 -24.03 11.83 0.00
CA GLY A 209 -24.21 12.41 1.32
C GLY A 209 -24.86 13.80 1.29
N LYS A 210 -26.15 13.84 1.40
CA LYS A 210 -26.86 14.89 2.14
C LYS A 210 -27.27 14.23 3.46
N ARG A 211 -26.59 14.62 4.56
CA ARG A 211 -26.94 14.37 5.96
C ARG A 211 -27.37 12.92 6.23
N ALA A 212 -26.57 12.16 6.98
CA ALA A 212 -27.02 10.94 7.59
C ALA A 212 -28.40 11.18 8.23
N PRO A 213 -29.41 10.30 8.03
CA PRO A 213 -30.65 10.40 8.79
C PRO A 213 -30.26 10.33 10.26
N ALA A 214 -30.73 11.29 11.05
CA ALA A 214 -30.69 11.15 12.50
C ALA A 214 -31.31 9.80 12.87
N PRO A 215 -30.80 9.06 13.86
CA PRO A 215 -31.40 7.82 14.27
C PRO A 215 -32.85 8.08 14.64
N ALA A 216 -33.77 7.51 13.86
CA ALA A 216 -35.19 7.53 14.16
C ALA A 216 -35.42 6.69 15.41
N GLY A 217 -35.72 7.34 16.53
CA GLY A 217 -36.08 6.69 17.77
C GLY A 217 -35.53 7.41 19.00
N GLY A 218 -36.12 8.51 19.33
CA GLY A 218 -35.93 9.19 20.62
C GLY A 218 -37.12 10.06 20.91
N THR A 219 -37.96 9.64 21.86
CA THR A 219 -39.08 10.33 22.45
C THR A 219 -38.77 11.79 22.80
N PRO A 220 -39.76 12.70 22.69
CA PRO A 220 -39.60 14.09 23.10
C PRO A 220 -39.63 14.23 24.63
N ASP A 221 -39.04 15.33 25.12
CA ASP A 221 -39.08 15.87 26.45
C ASP A 221 -38.12 15.34 27.53
N VAL A 222 -36.90 15.92 27.50
CA VAL A 222 -36.17 16.25 28.74
C VAL A 222 -35.63 17.68 28.60
N PRO A 223 -35.86 18.59 29.58
CA PRO A 223 -35.44 20.00 29.47
C PRO A 223 -33.92 20.14 29.48
N ALA A 224 -33.43 21.05 28.66
CA ALA A 224 -32.03 21.40 28.51
C ALA A 224 -31.42 21.86 29.86
N SER A 225 -30.75 20.93 30.54
CA SER A 225 -29.78 21.25 31.57
C SER A 225 -28.42 21.41 30.93
N ARG A 226 -27.77 22.54 31.21
CA ARG A 226 -26.43 22.93 30.74
C ARG A 226 -25.36 21.89 31.13
N ALA A 227 -25.12 20.92 30.29
CA ALA A 227 -23.91 20.14 30.29
C ALA A 227 -23.09 20.61 29.07
N GLY A 228 -21.93 21.19 29.29
CA GLY A 228 -21.01 21.65 28.27
C GLY A 228 -20.62 20.44 27.39
N THR A 229 -21.23 20.35 26.24
CA THR A 229 -20.75 19.48 25.17
C THR A 229 -19.49 20.12 24.62
N GLU A 230 -18.34 19.72 25.17
CA GLU A 230 -17.08 19.90 24.47
C GLU A 230 -17.26 19.26 23.06
N ARG A 231 -17.34 20.12 22.04
CA ARG A 231 -17.20 19.70 20.66
C ARG A 231 -15.90 18.90 20.59
N PRO A 232 -15.89 17.68 20.00
CA PRO A 232 -14.65 17.00 19.72
C PRO A 232 -13.72 18.02 19.07
N ALA A 233 -12.53 18.23 19.65
CA ALA A 233 -11.54 19.11 19.09
C ALA A 233 -11.33 18.75 17.63
N PRO A 234 -11.28 19.71 16.68
CA PRO A 234 -11.02 19.42 15.29
C PRO A 234 -9.74 18.59 15.23
N GLU A 235 -9.81 17.46 14.50
CA GLU A 235 -8.61 16.62 14.28
C GLU A 235 -7.45 17.53 13.84
N PRO A 236 -6.28 17.41 14.45
CA PRO A 236 -5.18 18.34 14.21
C PRO A 236 -4.86 18.33 12.72
N ARG A 237 -5.11 19.46 12.07
CA ARG A 237 -4.70 19.71 10.69
C ARG A 237 -3.25 19.28 10.57
N THR A 238 -2.93 18.47 9.56
CA THR A 238 -1.56 18.05 9.25
C THR A 238 -0.76 19.32 8.93
N ASP A 239 -0.23 19.97 9.96
CA ASP A 239 0.62 21.14 9.79
C ASP A 239 2.00 20.62 9.36
N LEU A 240 2.32 20.79 8.07
CA LEU A 240 3.61 20.43 7.52
C LEU A 240 4.77 21.01 8.34
N ARG A 241 4.60 22.22 8.88
CA ARG A 241 5.61 22.84 9.76
C ARG A 241 5.78 22.05 11.07
N ALA A 242 4.67 21.57 11.66
CA ALA A 242 4.71 20.74 12.86
C ALA A 242 5.34 19.37 12.54
N ALA A 243 5.03 18.78 11.39
CA ALA A 243 5.65 17.54 10.93
C ALA A 243 7.18 17.68 10.76
N PHE A 244 7.66 18.73 10.09
CA PHE A 244 9.09 19.00 9.99
C PHE A 244 9.73 19.33 11.34
N GLY A 245 9.00 19.97 12.25
CA GLY A 245 9.42 20.21 13.63
C GLY A 245 9.75 18.91 14.40
N LEU A 246 9.11 17.79 14.06
CA LEU A 246 9.38 16.48 14.63
C LEU A 246 10.80 15.98 14.34
N LEU A 247 11.42 16.38 13.22
CA LEU A 247 12.81 16.03 12.88
C LEU A 247 13.84 16.65 13.83
N ARG A 248 13.46 17.60 14.69
CA ARG A 248 14.33 18.08 15.78
C ARG A 248 14.59 16.99 16.82
N THR A 249 13.66 16.02 16.96
CA THR A 249 13.82 14.88 17.84
C THR A 249 14.86 13.91 17.26
N ARG A 250 15.97 13.66 17.95
CA ARG A 250 17.06 12.78 17.49
C ARG A 250 16.58 11.40 17.07
N ARG A 251 15.67 10.79 17.85
CA ARG A 251 15.15 9.44 17.57
C ARG A 251 14.39 9.38 16.23
N LEU A 252 13.51 10.35 15.95
CA LEU A 252 12.78 10.37 14.68
C LEU A 252 13.69 10.72 13.51
N ARG A 253 14.64 11.63 13.69
CA ARG A 253 15.62 11.97 12.65
C ARG A 253 16.47 10.75 12.24
N VAL A 254 16.88 9.91 13.20
CA VAL A 254 17.59 8.67 12.90
C VAL A 254 16.70 7.68 12.13
N LEU A 255 15.44 7.47 12.57
CA LEU A 255 14.49 6.61 11.85
C LEU A 255 14.23 7.12 10.44
N PHE A 256 14.01 8.42 10.27
CA PHE A 256 13.83 9.06 8.96
C PHE A 256 15.05 8.85 8.07
N GLY A 257 16.25 9.13 8.59
CA GLY A 257 17.51 8.93 7.88
C GLY A 257 17.71 7.47 7.45
N CYS A 258 17.43 6.50 8.32
CA CYS A 258 17.49 5.08 7.99
C CYS A 258 16.47 4.71 6.91
N ALA A 259 15.23 5.20 6.99
CA ALA A 259 14.20 4.93 5.99
C ALA A 259 14.59 5.49 4.61
N VAL A 260 15.16 6.69 4.56
CA VAL A 260 15.65 7.32 3.32
C VAL A 260 16.86 6.56 2.75
N LEU A 261 17.88 6.28 3.57
CA LEU A 261 19.09 5.59 3.13
C LEU A 261 18.78 4.18 2.58
N LEU A 262 17.97 3.41 3.29
CA LEU A 262 17.55 2.09 2.82
C LEU A 262 16.64 2.19 1.59
N GLY A 263 15.75 3.19 1.53
CA GLY A 263 14.92 3.45 0.35
C GLY A 263 15.73 3.78 -0.90
N LEU A 264 16.87 4.48 -0.76
CA LEU A 264 17.78 4.80 -1.88
C LEU A 264 18.50 3.58 -2.46
N THR A 265 18.53 2.45 -1.74
CA THR A 265 19.23 1.22 -2.15
C THR A 265 18.28 0.03 -2.34
N THR A 266 16.99 0.25 -2.09
CA THR A 266 15.93 -0.74 -2.35
C THR A 266 15.46 -0.60 -3.79
N VAL A 267 15.93 -1.49 -4.66
CA VAL A 267 15.49 -1.57 -6.06
C VAL A 267 13.99 -1.82 -6.10
N SER A 268 13.27 -1.18 -7.03
CA SER A 268 11.82 -1.34 -7.12
C SER A 268 11.43 -2.76 -7.53
N ASP A 269 10.22 -3.15 -7.13
CA ASP A 269 9.65 -4.47 -7.43
C ASP A 269 9.64 -4.76 -8.92
N ALA A 270 9.31 -3.76 -9.72
CA ALA A 270 9.23 -3.86 -11.15
C ALA A 270 10.59 -4.21 -11.79
N PHE A 271 11.67 -3.58 -11.34
CA PHE A 271 13.02 -3.96 -11.77
C PHE A 271 13.41 -5.35 -11.28
N LEU A 272 13.04 -5.71 -10.04
CA LEU A 272 13.32 -7.04 -9.50
C LEU A 272 12.64 -8.14 -10.34
N TYR A 273 11.37 -7.95 -10.70
CA TYR A 273 10.64 -8.91 -11.53
C TYR A 273 11.21 -9.01 -12.94
N LEU A 274 11.64 -7.89 -13.54
CA LEU A 274 12.35 -7.91 -14.82
C LEU A 274 13.69 -8.66 -14.74
N LEU A 275 14.44 -8.50 -13.65
CA LEU A 275 15.69 -9.25 -13.42
C LEU A 275 15.41 -10.75 -13.25
N VAL A 276 14.37 -11.13 -12.49
CA VAL A 276 13.93 -12.52 -12.35
C VAL A 276 13.59 -13.10 -13.72
N GLN A 277 12.75 -12.41 -14.49
CA GLN A 277 12.34 -12.85 -15.83
C GLN A 277 13.53 -13.00 -16.77
N ARG A 278 14.42 -12.02 -16.86
CA ARG A 278 15.63 -12.08 -17.70
C ARG A 278 16.58 -13.21 -17.30
N ARG A 279 16.74 -13.44 -15.99
CA ARG A 279 17.67 -14.44 -15.46
C ARG A 279 17.17 -15.87 -15.66
N THR A 280 15.87 -16.08 -15.58
CA THR A 280 15.26 -17.42 -15.57
C THR A 280 14.50 -17.77 -16.84
N GLY A 281 14.26 -16.80 -17.73
CA GLY A 281 13.51 -17.02 -18.97
C GLY A 281 12.02 -17.34 -18.76
N ILE A 282 11.44 -16.89 -17.66
CA ILE A 282 10.00 -17.07 -17.42
C ILE A 282 9.19 -16.49 -18.58
N ASP A 283 8.23 -17.25 -19.06
CA ASP A 283 7.30 -16.84 -20.11
C ASP A 283 6.58 -15.52 -19.75
N GLU A 284 6.36 -14.67 -20.75
CA GLU A 284 5.64 -13.40 -20.60
C GLU A 284 4.26 -13.59 -19.98
N GLN A 285 3.58 -14.69 -20.32
CA GLN A 285 2.29 -15.05 -19.75
C GLN A 285 2.34 -15.20 -18.22
N LEU A 286 3.42 -15.79 -17.68
CA LEU A 286 3.59 -16.03 -16.24
C LEU A 286 4.05 -14.80 -15.47
N PHE A 287 4.56 -13.77 -16.16
CA PHE A 287 5.10 -12.57 -15.54
C PHE A 287 4.14 -11.87 -14.56
N PRO A 288 2.82 -11.72 -14.84
CA PRO A 288 1.88 -11.11 -13.91
C PRO A 288 1.73 -11.85 -12.58
N LEU A 289 2.14 -13.12 -12.51
CA LEU A 289 2.09 -13.90 -11.28
C LEU A 289 3.25 -13.62 -10.33
N LEU A 290 4.33 -12.93 -10.78
CA LEU A 290 5.45 -12.56 -9.91
C LEU A 290 5.03 -11.62 -8.78
N PRO A 291 4.34 -10.48 -9.04
CA PRO A 291 3.81 -9.64 -7.96
C PRO A 291 2.78 -10.38 -7.09
N LEU A 292 1.97 -11.27 -7.66
CA LEU A 292 1.04 -12.11 -6.88
C LEU A 292 1.79 -13.02 -5.90
N GLY A 293 2.89 -13.63 -6.33
CA GLY A 293 3.74 -14.46 -5.47
C GLY A 293 4.30 -13.68 -4.29
N THR A 294 4.86 -12.49 -4.54
CA THR A 294 5.35 -11.59 -3.49
C THR A 294 4.23 -11.19 -2.50
N ALA A 295 3.06 -10.78 -3.03
CA ALA A 295 1.92 -10.37 -2.23
C ALA A 295 1.37 -11.52 -1.37
N SER A 296 1.33 -12.74 -1.90
CA SER A 296 0.89 -13.93 -1.16
C SER A 296 1.83 -14.25 0.01
N VAL A 297 3.13 -14.21 -0.20
CA VAL A 297 4.13 -14.41 0.86
C VAL A 297 4.04 -13.28 1.90
N PHE A 298 3.89 -12.04 1.46
CA PHE A 298 3.67 -10.91 2.37
C PHE A 298 2.47 -11.15 3.28
N LEU A 299 1.31 -11.54 2.75
CA LEU A 299 0.09 -11.78 3.52
C LEU A 299 0.27 -12.92 4.53
N LEU A 300 0.95 -13.99 4.12
CA LEU A 300 1.23 -15.13 5.01
C LEU A 300 2.17 -14.77 6.16
N LEU A 301 3.18 -13.93 5.88
CA LEU A 301 4.24 -13.63 6.83
C LEU A 301 4.01 -12.33 7.62
N ALA A 302 3.14 -11.41 7.19
CA ALA A 302 2.93 -10.12 7.84
C ALA A 302 2.56 -10.26 9.33
N LEU A 303 1.63 -11.16 9.66
CA LEU A 303 1.21 -11.38 11.05
C LEU A 303 2.27 -12.10 11.89
N PRO A 304 2.91 -13.21 11.43
CA PRO A 304 4.01 -13.85 12.15
C PRO A 304 5.19 -12.93 12.41
N LEU A 305 5.64 -12.19 11.37
CA LEU A 305 6.79 -11.29 11.50
C LEU A 305 6.46 -10.04 12.33
N GLY A 306 5.22 -9.55 12.28
CA GLY A 306 4.75 -8.50 13.19
C GLY A 306 4.82 -8.94 14.65
N ARG A 307 4.33 -10.14 14.98
CA ARG A 307 4.44 -10.72 16.34
C ARG A 307 5.90 -10.97 16.75
N LEU A 308 6.73 -11.41 15.81
CA LEU A 308 8.15 -11.59 16.04
C LEU A 308 8.83 -10.26 16.35
N ALA A 309 8.49 -9.19 15.63
CA ALA A 309 9.00 -7.84 15.85
C ALA A 309 8.67 -7.31 17.25
N ASP A 310 7.49 -7.66 17.79
CA ASP A 310 7.11 -7.29 19.15
C ASP A 310 7.92 -8.08 20.22
N ARG A 311 8.37 -9.31 19.92
CA ARG A 311 9.15 -10.17 20.84
C ARG A 311 10.65 -9.90 20.81
N VAL A 312 11.26 -9.88 19.60
CA VAL A 312 12.73 -9.76 19.43
C VAL A 312 13.19 -8.33 19.16
N GLY A 313 12.22 -7.40 19.03
CA GLY A 313 12.46 -6.00 18.77
C GLY A 313 12.33 -5.63 17.27
N ARG A 314 11.64 -4.53 17.03
CA ARG A 314 11.32 -4.01 15.69
C ARG A 314 12.56 -3.76 14.82
N ARG A 315 13.64 -3.28 15.45
CA ARG A 315 14.93 -3.07 14.76
C ARG A 315 15.48 -4.34 14.14
N THR A 316 15.48 -5.46 14.90
CA THR A 316 16.05 -6.74 14.45
C THR A 316 15.28 -7.28 13.26
N VAL A 317 13.95 -7.29 13.32
CA VAL A 317 13.10 -7.78 12.22
C VAL A 317 13.21 -6.88 11.00
N PHE A 318 13.24 -5.57 11.17
CA PHE A 318 13.41 -4.59 10.08
C PHE A 318 14.73 -4.78 9.33
N LEU A 319 15.84 -4.93 10.05
CA LEU A 319 17.16 -5.16 9.44
C LEU A 319 17.28 -6.57 8.84
N ALA A 320 16.70 -7.59 9.47
CA ALA A 320 16.65 -8.94 8.93
C ALA A 320 15.88 -9.00 7.59
N GLY A 321 14.79 -8.22 7.46
CA GLY A 321 14.08 -8.06 6.18
C GLY A 321 14.99 -7.54 5.07
N HIS A 322 15.78 -6.49 5.35
CA HIS A 322 16.76 -5.97 4.37
C HIS A 322 17.89 -6.97 4.09
N GLY A 323 18.28 -7.79 5.09
CA GLY A 323 19.18 -8.93 4.89
C GLY A 323 18.60 -9.98 3.94
N GLY A 324 17.30 -10.28 4.04
CA GLY A 324 16.58 -11.14 3.10
C GLY A 324 16.57 -10.57 1.68
N LEU A 325 16.33 -9.27 1.53
CA LEU A 325 16.40 -8.58 0.24
C LEU A 325 17.82 -8.62 -0.35
N LEU A 326 18.85 -8.40 0.47
CA LEU A 326 20.26 -8.50 0.04
C LEU A 326 20.58 -9.92 -0.41
N LEU A 327 20.07 -10.94 0.26
CA LEU A 327 20.20 -12.34 -0.16
C LEU A 327 19.52 -12.57 -1.51
N ALA A 328 18.34 -12.00 -1.75
CA ALA A 328 17.66 -12.08 -3.03
C ALA A 328 18.50 -11.45 -4.16
N TYR A 329 19.12 -10.30 -3.93
CA TYR A 329 20.04 -9.68 -4.90
C TYR A 329 21.26 -10.57 -5.15
N GLY A 330 21.85 -11.15 -4.10
CA GLY A 330 22.97 -12.10 -4.23
C GLY A 330 22.60 -13.34 -5.03
N LEU A 331 21.41 -13.90 -4.82
CA LEU A 331 20.93 -15.03 -5.61
C LEU A 331 20.75 -14.68 -7.09
N LEU A 332 20.21 -13.50 -7.40
CA LEU A 332 20.07 -13.03 -8.78
C LEU A 332 21.42 -12.76 -9.46
N LEU A 333 22.46 -12.40 -8.69
CA LEU A 333 23.81 -12.17 -9.23
C LEU A 333 24.57 -13.46 -9.51
N TRP A 334 24.56 -14.40 -8.56
CA TRP A 334 25.52 -15.51 -8.53
C TRP A 334 24.89 -16.92 -8.62
N ALA A 335 23.59 -17.07 -8.26
CA ALA A 335 22.99 -18.39 -8.30
C ALA A 335 22.80 -18.88 -9.75
N PRO A 336 22.90 -20.20 -10.01
CA PRO A 336 22.54 -20.76 -11.31
C PRO A 336 21.06 -20.53 -11.60
N ALA A 337 20.73 -20.37 -12.89
CA ALA A 337 19.33 -20.22 -13.33
C ALA A 337 18.60 -21.56 -13.22
N THR A 338 18.08 -21.84 -12.03
CA THR A 338 17.27 -23.04 -11.74
C THR A 338 15.78 -22.68 -11.71
N PRO A 339 14.88 -23.64 -11.97
CA PRO A 339 13.44 -23.41 -11.85
C PRO A 339 12.99 -22.96 -10.45
N ALA A 340 13.78 -23.26 -9.40
CA ALA A 340 13.49 -22.86 -8.02
C ALA A 340 13.85 -21.39 -7.74
N LEU A 341 14.74 -20.77 -8.50
CA LEU A 341 15.25 -19.42 -8.25
C LEU A 341 14.16 -18.36 -8.14
N PRO A 342 13.17 -18.28 -9.05
CA PRO A 342 12.08 -17.30 -8.95
C PRO A 342 11.32 -17.42 -7.64
N TYR A 343 10.96 -18.64 -7.25
CA TYR A 343 10.17 -18.86 -6.03
C TYR A 343 10.95 -18.43 -4.79
N VAL A 344 12.23 -18.75 -4.70
CA VAL A 344 13.07 -18.34 -3.57
C VAL A 344 13.21 -16.82 -3.51
N VAL A 345 13.43 -16.15 -4.65
CA VAL A 345 13.50 -14.69 -4.70
C VAL A 345 12.17 -14.05 -4.28
N LEU A 346 11.02 -14.56 -4.75
CA LEU A 346 9.70 -14.05 -4.37
C LEU A 346 9.40 -14.25 -2.88
N VAL A 347 9.82 -15.39 -2.30
CA VAL A 347 9.68 -15.63 -0.86
C VAL A 347 10.51 -14.64 -0.05
N LEU A 348 11.77 -14.44 -0.41
CA LEU A 348 12.64 -13.46 0.26
C LEU A 348 12.12 -12.03 0.11
N HIS A 349 11.61 -11.68 -1.06
CA HIS A 349 11.04 -10.36 -1.35
C HIS A 349 9.72 -10.11 -0.59
N GLY A 350 8.82 -11.09 -0.56
CA GLY A 350 7.60 -11.00 0.25
C GLY A 350 7.88 -10.96 1.76
N ALA A 351 8.88 -11.72 2.22
CA ALA A 351 9.35 -11.67 3.60
C ALA A 351 9.96 -10.31 3.96
N PHE A 352 10.71 -9.69 3.04
CA PHE A 352 11.21 -8.32 3.20
C PHE A 352 10.06 -7.34 3.45
N TYR A 353 9.01 -7.37 2.64
CA TYR A 353 7.84 -6.51 2.85
C TYR A 353 7.15 -6.79 4.18
N ALA A 354 6.96 -8.06 4.53
CA ALA A 354 6.33 -8.44 5.80
C ALA A 354 7.15 -7.99 7.03
N ALA A 355 8.48 -7.90 6.89
CA ALA A 355 9.38 -7.43 7.94
C ALA A 355 9.51 -5.89 8.00
N THR A 356 9.08 -5.16 6.98
CA THR A 356 9.34 -3.71 6.86
C THR A 356 8.08 -2.85 6.88
N ASP A 357 7.06 -3.18 6.11
CA ASP A 357 5.89 -2.30 5.87
C ASP A 357 5.07 -1.99 7.13
N GLY A 358 4.86 -2.97 8.01
CA GLY A 358 4.18 -2.75 9.28
C GLY A 358 5.10 -2.27 10.40
N VAL A 359 6.36 -2.66 10.35
CA VAL A 359 7.34 -2.45 11.43
C VAL A 359 7.84 -1.01 11.48
N LEU A 360 8.10 -0.38 10.32
CA LEU A 360 8.57 1.00 10.26
C LEU A 360 7.53 2.01 10.77
N PRO A 361 6.26 2.01 10.31
CA PRO A 361 5.24 2.87 10.89
C PRO A 361 5.03 2.66 12.38
N ALA A 362 5.08 1.41 12.86
CA ALA A 362 4.97 1.10 14.28
C ALA A 362 6.16 1.64 15.10
N ALA A 363 7.38 1.62 14.53
CA ALA A 363 8.55 2.22 15.17
C ALA A 363 8.44 3.74 15.24
N VAL A 364 7.93 4.39 14.20
CA VAL A 364 7.67 5.85 14.19
C VAL A 364 6.60 6.21 15.21
N ALA A 365 5.49 5.47 15.24
CA ALA A 365 4.40 5.71 16.19
C ALA A 365 4.84 5.62 17.66
N ALA A 366 5.87 4.82 17.96
CA ALA A 366 6.41 4.66 19.31
C ALA A 366 7.26 5.86 19.79
N VAL A 367 7.77 6.69 18.88
CA VAL A 367 8.65 7.82 19.20
C VAL A 367 8.02 9.19 19.00
N VAL A 368 6.84 9.25 18.37
CA VAL A 368 6.11 10.48 18.08
C VAL A 368 4.95 10.63 19.05
N PRO A 369 4.70 11.84 19.62
CA PRO A 369 3.54 12.11 20.43
C PRO A 369 2.23 11.73 19.74
N GLU A 370 1.25 11.24 20.51
CA GLU A 370 -0.01 10.69 19.98
C GLU A 370 -0.70 11.61 18.99
N ARG A 371 -0.80 12.89 19.32
CA ARG A 371 -1.42 13.94 18.49
C ARG A 371 -0.74 14.17 17.13
N LEU A 372 0.52 13.73 16.95
CA LEU A 372 1.32 13.95 15.73
C LEU A 372 1.74 12.64 15.05
N ARG A 373 1.22 11.47 15.50
CA ARG A 373 1.58 10.15 14.96
C ARG A 373 1.32 10.04 13.46
N ALA A 374 0.14 10.46 13.00
CA ALA A 374 -0.19 10.45 11.59
C ALA A 374 0.79 11.28 10.76
N SER A 375 1.09 12.50 11.22
CA SER A 375 2.07 13.38 10.56
C SER A 375 3.49 12.80 10.54
N GLY A 376 3.92 12.17 11.64
CA GLY A 376 5.22 11.52 11.71
C GLY A 376 5.35 10.33 10.78
N ILE A 377 4.32 9.47 10.70
CA ILE A 377 4.27 8.33 9.78
C ILE A 377 4.25 8.82 8.32
N ALA A 378 3.44 9.84 8.01
CA ALA A 378 3.37 10.42 6.68
C ALA A 378 4.71 11.02 6.24
N LEU A 379 5.40 11.75 7.15
CA LEU A 379 6.72 12.33 6.87
C LEU A 379 7.75 11.26 6.52
N VAL A 380 7.85 10.20 7.33
CA VAL A 380 8.80 9.11 7.09
C VAL A 380 8.45 8.34 5.81
N GLY A 381 7.16 8.04 5.59
CA GLY A 381 6.69 7.37 4.38
C GLY A 381 6.97 8.18 3.10
N THR A 382 6.77 9.50 3.14
CA THR A 382 7.09 10.40 2.01
C THR A 382 8.59 10.43 1.74
N GLY A 383 9.42 10.54 2.78
CA GLY A 383 10.87 10.49 2.63
C GLY A 383 11.35 9.18 1.99
N GLN A 384 10.77 8.05 2.42
CA GLN A 384 11.05 6.74 1.84
C GLN A 384 10.59 6.63 0.38
N ALA A 385 9.40 7.15 0.04
CA ALA A 385 8.89 7.11 -1.34
C ALA A 385 9.72 7.99 -2.30
N LEU A 386 10.17 9.17 -1.85
CA LEU A 386 11.10 10.00 -2.61
C LEU A 386 12.47 9.33 -2.79
N ALA A 387 12.95 8.63 -1.77
CA ALA A 387 14.19 7.86 -1.87
C ALA A 387 14.05 6.72 -2.89
N ARG A 388 12.94 5.99 -2.90
CA ARG A 388 12.65 4.97 -3.91
C ARG A 388 12.53 5.55 -5.32
N PHE A 389 11.94 6.73 -5.48
CA PHE A 389 11.95 7.47 -6.74
C PHE A 389 13.39 7.69 -7.25
N CYS A 390 14.26 8.24 -6.40
CA CYS A 390 15.66 8.44 -6.76
C CYS A 390 16.38 7.12 -7.04
N CYS A 391 16.09 6.06 -6.27
CA CYS A 391 16.62 4.73 -6.51
C CYS A 391 16.24 4.19 -7.89
N SER A 392 14.97 4.30 -8.31
CA SER A 392 14.51 3.83 -9.60
C SER A 392 15.22 4.55 -10.76
N LEU A 393 15.42 5.87 -10.65
CA LEU A 393 16.19 6.64 -11.64
C LEU A 393 17.65 6.21 -11.68
N ALA A 394 18.31 6.12 -10.52
CA ALA A 394 19.71 5.77 -10.41
C ALA A 394 19.97 4.34 -10.89
N PHE A 395 19.11 3.39 -10.50
CA PHE A 395 19.21 2.00 -10.92
C PHE A 395 18.97 1.83 -12.43
N GLY A 396 17.95 2.52 -12.98
CA GLY A 396 17.70 2.53 -14.42
C GLY A 396 18.87 3.12 -15.23
N ALA A 397 19.48 4.21 -14.73
CA ALA A 397 20.68 4.82 -15.35
C ALA A 397 21.89 3.88 -15.26
N ALA A 398 22.13 3.28 -14.09
CA ALA A 398 23.22 2.30 -13.90
C ALA A 398 23.06 1.08 -14.81
N TRP A 399 21.83 0.56 -14.90
CA TRP A 399 21.53 -0.56 -15.80
C TRP A 399 21.77 -0.18 -17.28
N ALA A 400 21.34 1.01 -17.70
CA ALA A 400 21.58 1.47 -19.07
C ALA A 400 23.07 1.65 -19.39
N ALA A 401 23.87 2.10 -18.41
CA ALA A 401 25.29 2.38 -18.60
C ALA A 401 26.20 1.14 -18.44
N TRP A 402 25.89 0.26 -17.49
CA TRP A 402 26.80 -0.83 -17.05
C TRP A 402 26.21 -2.23 -17.26
N GLY A 403 24.92 -2.32 -17.60
CA GLY A 403 24.19 -3.60 -17.64
C GLY A 403 23.54 -3.96 -16.29
N ASP A 404 22.70 -4.99 -16.32
CA ASP A 404 21.88 -5.43 -15.18
C ASP A 404 22.70 -5.98 -14.00
N GLY A 405 23.72 -6.81 -14.29
CA GLY A 405 24.57 -7.41 -13.26
C GLY A 405 25.34 -6.37 -12.44
N PRO A 406 26.16 -5.50 -13.05
CA PRO A 406 26.89 -4.45 -12.32
C PRO A 406 25.95 -3.46 -11.60
N ALA A 407 24.80 -3.10 -12.20
CA ALA A 407 23.83 -2.24 -11.55
C ALA A 407 23.25 -2.89 -10.29
N LEU A 408 22.90 -4.19 -10.35
CA LEU A 408 22.39 -4.92 -9.20
C LEU A 408 23.50 -5.12 -8.14
N ALA A 409 24.75 -5.36 -8.54
CA ALA A 409 25.88 -5.46 -7.62
C ALA A 409 26.13 -4.15 -6.87
N ALA A 410 26.04 -3.01 -7.55
CA ALA A 410 26.15 -1.69 -6.93
C ALA A 410 25.01 -1.45 -5.94
N ALA A 411 23.77 -1.80 -6.31
CA ALA A 411 22.61 -1.69 -5.41
C ALA A 411 22.76 -2.62 -4.18
N ALA A 412 23.24 -3.85 -4.37
CA ALA A 412 23.50 -4.79 -3.28
C ALA A 412 24.58 -4.27 -2.31
N ALA A 413 25.69 -3.75 -2.84
CA ALA A 413 26.76 -3.16 -2.04
C ALA A 413 26.24 -1.93 -1.25
N GLY A 414 25.48 -1.04 -1.93
CA GLY A 414 24.84 0.10 -1.29
C GLY A 414 23.87 -0.33 -0.18
N LEU A 415 23.03 -1.35 -0.43
CA LEU A 415 22.09 -1.87 0.57
C LEU A 415 22.84 -2.46 1.77
N ALA A 416 23.91 -3.22 1.56
CA ALA A 416 24.74 -3.79 2.63
C ALA A 416 25.34 -2.68 3.51
N CYS A 417 25.95 -1.65 2.88
CA CYS A 417 26.52 -0.50 3.60
C CYS A 417 25.45 0.27 4.38
N CYS A 418 24.30 0.58 3.76
CA CYS A 418 23.20 1.28 4.41
C CYS A 418 22.59 0.48 5.56
N ALA A 419 22.41 -0.84 5.38
CA ALA A 419 21.89 -1.71 6.43
C ALA A 419 22.86 -1.81 7.61
N ALA A 420 24.16 -1.90 7.36
CA ALA A 420 25.20 -1.87 8.40
C ALA A 420 25.19 -0.53 9.16
N ALA A 421 25.16 0.61 8.45
CA ALA A 421 25.08 1.95 9.03
C ALA A 421 23.83 2.13 9.89
N CYS A 422 22.64 1.71 9.36
CA CYS A 422 21.40 1.72 10.12
C CYS A 422 21.46 0.77 11.33
N GLY A 423 22.11 -0.38 11.19
CA GLY A 423 22.38 -1.30 12.28
C GLY A 423 23.15 -0.66 13.42
N VAL A 424 24.11 0.19 13.15
CA VAL A 424 24.84 0.97 14.16
C VAL A 424 23.99 2.11 14.70
N ALA A 425 23.36 2.91 13.83
CA ALA A 425 22.59 4.10 14.20
C ALA A 425 21.37 3.79 15.09
N LEU A 426 20.73 2.63 14.88
CA LEU A 426 19.58 2.17 15.64
C LEU A 426 19.95 1.39 16.91
N ARG A 427 21.21 1.33 17.33
CA ARG A 427 21.59 0.69 18.60
C ARG A 427 20.93 1.41 19.78
N PRO A 428 20.39 0.68 20.76
CA PRO A 428 19.95 1.28 22.01
C PRO A 428 21.15 1.97 22.67
N SER A 429 20.98 3.21 23.13
CA SER A 429 22.03 3.87 23.93
C SER A 429 22.27 3.06 25.21
N PRO A 430 23.55 2.81 25.60
CA PRO A 430 23.85 2.04 26.81
C PRO A 430 23.45 2.74 28.11
N THR A 431 23.08 4.01 28.05
CA THR A 431 22.65 4.81 29.19
C THR A 431 21.14 4.76 29.34
N GLY A 432 20.65 3.78 30.10
CA GLY A 432 19.30 3.76 30.66
C GLY A 432 19.11 4.84 31.71
N VAL A 433 18.91 6.08 31.27
CA VAL A 433 18.35 7.13 32.11
C VAL A 433 17.14 7.67 31.36
N PRO A 434 15.92 7.54 31.90
CA PRO A 434 14.77 8.21 31.34
C PRO A 434 14.92 9.71 31.59
N ARG A 435 15.10 10.50 30.55
CA ARG A 435 14.94 11.96 30.58
C ARG A 435 13.76 12.35 29.72
#